data_4c08ad8c41295b1c325189eb6486cde0
#
_entry.id   4c08ad8c41295b1c325189eb6486cde0
#
_cell.length_a   1.000
_cell.length_b   1.000
_cell.length_c   1.000
_cell.angle_alpha   90.00
_cell.angle_beta   90.00
_cell.angle_gamma   90.00
#
_symmetry.space_group_name_H-M   'P 1'
#
loop_
_entity.id
_entity.type
_entity.pdbx_description
1 polymer ?
#
loop_
_entity_poly.entity_id
_entity_poly.type
_entity_poly.pdbx_seq_one_letter_code
_entity_poly.pdbx_strand_id
1 'polypeptide(L)'
;MTDEVSSEQALFDALADPDCREIAAALDEPMTAKGIADECNLSQTSTYRKLETLSDAALVEERTEVRIDGHHAKQFVRDFSGVFVAFDGNDSFDVDVVRHEESPDERLARFWSRISEEL
;
A
#
# COMPACT_ATOMS: atom_id res chain seq x y z
N MET A 1 -25.28 -8.32 6.52
CA MET A 1 -24.21 -7.33 6.65
C MET A 1 -22.90 -7.94 6.23
N THR A 2 -22.14 -7.20 5.54
CA THR A 2 -20.84 -7.67 5.15
C THR A 2 -19.80 -7.18 6.14
N ASP A 3 -18.84 -8.02 6.41
CA ASP A 3 -17.73 -7.65 7.26
C ASP A 3 -16.56 -7.13 6.46
N GLU A 4 -16.75 -7.00 5.17
CA GLU A 4 -15.71 -6.51 4.33
C GLU A 4 -15.51 -5.02 4.51
N VAL A 5 -14.30 -4.67 4.88
CA VAL A 5 -13.87 -3.29 4.81
C VAL A 5 -13.68 -3.00 3.34
N SER A 6 -14.29 -1.96 2.81
CA SER A 6 -14.10 -1.64 1.41
C SER A 6 -12.61 -1.41 1.15
N SER A 7 -12.16 -1.71 -0.06
CA SER A 7 -10.78 -1.46 -0.45
C SER A 7 -10.40 0.00 -0.24
N GLU A 8 -11.34 0.87 -0.48
CA GLU A 8 -11.14 2.30 -0.31
C GLU A 8 -10.93 2.66 1.16
N GLN A 9 -11.74 2.09 2.04
CA GLN A 9 -11.60 2.35 3.47
C GLN A 9 -10.27 1.82 3.98
N ALA A 10 -9.88 0.62 3.56
CA ALA A 10 -8.61 0.04 3.95
C ALA A 10 -7.45 0.94 3.52
N LEU A 11 -7.54 1.49 2.31
CA LEU A 11 -6.53 2.40 1.80
C LEU A 11 -6.43 3.65 2.66
N PHE A 12 -7.56 4.27 2.98
CA PHE A 12 -7.56 5.47 3.81
C PHE A 12 -7.02 5.19 5.21
N ASP A 13 -7.38 4.04 5.78
CA ASP A 13 -6.87 3.66 7.10
C ASP A 13 -5.35 3.53 7.09
N ALA A 14 -4.81 2.92 6.06
CA ALA A 14 -3.36 2.76 5.94
C ALA A 14 -2.68 4.13 5.77
N LEU A 15 -3.22 4.96 4.91
CA LEU A 15 -2.61 6.26 4.65
C LEU A 15 -2.75 7.23 5.81
N ALA A 16 -3.75 7.03 6.66
CA ALA A 16 -3.95 7.88 7.83
C ALA A 16 -2.96 7.55 8.95
N ASP A 17 -2.35 6.39 8.91
CA ASP A 17 -1.45 5.92 9.96
C ASP A 17 -0.02 6.35 9.63
N PRO A 18 0.59 7.20 10.47
CA PRO A 18 1.97 7.64 10.20
C PRO A 18 2.97 6.49 10.13
N ASP A 19 2.77 5.44 10.93
CA ASP A 19 3.69 4.30 10.90
C ASP A 19 3.56 3.54 9.58
N CYS A 20 2.34 3.41 9.06
CA CYS A 20 2.14 2.78 7.75
C CYS A 20 2.82 3.58 6.65
N ARG A 21 2.71 4.91 6.69
CA ARG A 21 3.36 5.75 5.70
C ARG A 21 4.88 5.63 5.78
N GLU A 22 5.41 5.55 7.00
CA GLU A 22 6.85 5.40 7.20
C GLU A 22 7.35 4.06 6.66
N ILE A 23 6.62 2.99 6.93
CA ILE A 23 6.95 1.66 6.43
C ILE A 23 6.95 1.67 4.90
N ALA A 24 5.89 2.23 4.30
CA ALA A 24 5.81 2.29 2.84
C ALA A 24 6.99 3.05 2.24
N ALA A 25 7.38 4.14 2.89
CA ALA A 25 8.52 4.93 2.42
C ALA A 25 9.85 4.16 2.55
N ALA A 26 9.97 3.32 3.56
CA ALA A 26 11.20 2.55 3.78
C ALA A 26 11.34 1.38 2.80
N LEU A 27 10.25 0.97 2.17
CA LEU A 27 10.25 -0.22 1.31
C LEU A 27 10.69 0.10 -0.13
N ASP A 28 11.85 0.73 -0.26
CA ASP A 28 12.46 0.91 -1.58
C ASP A 28 12.98 -0.42 -2.13
N GLU A 29 13.29 -1.35 -1.24
CA GLU A 29 13.76 -2.68 -1.56
C GLU A 29 12.99 -3.69 -0.71
N PRO A 30 12.93 -4.95 -1.13
CA PRO A 30 12.30 -5.97 -0.28
C PRO A 30 12.96 -6.05 1.08
N MET A 31 12.16 -6.12 2.12
CA MET A 31 12.65 -6.19 3.50
C MET A 31 11.85 -7.20 4.30
N THR A 32 12.53 -7.83 5.25
CA THR A 32 11.85 -8.69 6.22
C THR A 32 11.14 -7.81 7.26
N ALA A 33 10.18 -8.42 7.98
CA ALA A 33 9.50 -7.68 9.05
C ALA A 33 10.50 -7.17 10.09
N LYS A 34 11.52 -7.97 10.41
CA LYS A 34 12.54 -7.54 11.35
C LYS A 34 13.31 -6.33 10.84
N GLY A 35 13.66 -6.36 9.55
CA GLY A 35 14.35 -5.22 8.95
C GLY A 35 13.50 -3.95 8.99
N ILE A 36 12.21 -4.08 8.73
CA ILE A 36 11.29 -2.97 8.78
C ILE A 36 11.19 -2.43 10.21
N ALA A 37 11.05 -3.33 11.17
CA ALA A 37 10.95 -2.93 12.59
C ALA A 37 12.19 -2.14 13.02
N ASP A 38 13.36 -2.60 12.62
CA ASP A 38 14.61 -1.93 12.96
C ASP A 38 14.70 -0.57 12.28
N GLU A 39 14.37 -0.52 11.01
CA GLU A 39 14.46 0.71 10.22
C GLU A 39 13.48 1.77 10.73
N CYS A 40 12.27 1.36 11.07
CA CYS A 40 11.21 2.28 11.49
C CYS A 40 11.11 2.45 13.00
N ASN A 41 12.01 1.79 13.74
CA ASN A 41 12.03 1.86 15.18
C ASN A 41 10.70 1.47 15.83
N LEU A 42 10.16 0.35 15.37
CA LEU A 42 8.90 -0.20 15.86
C LEU A 42 9.13 -1.55 16.52
N SER A 43 8.23 -1.91 17.42
CA SER A 43 8.24 -3.26 17.96
C SER A 43 7.85 -4.24 16.87
N GLN A 44 8.21 -5.50 17.06
CA GLN A 44 7.87 -6.53 16.10
C GLN A 44 6.35 -6.69 15.96
N THR A 45 5.65 -6.66 17.09
CA THR A 45 4.19 -6.77 17.11
C THR A 45 3.54 -5.62 16.34
N SER A 46 3.99 -4.41 16.60
CA SER A 46 3.46 -3.24 15.88
C SER A 46 3.73 -3.33 14.39
N THR A 47 4.94 -3.78 14.04
CA THR A 47 5.32 -3.91 12.63
C THR A 47 4.39 -4.87 11.90
N TYR A 48 4.12 -6.05 12.47
CA TYR A 48 3.23 -7.01 11.84
C TYR A 48 1.82 -6.48 11.70
N ARG A 49 1.34 -5.75 12.70
CA ARG A 49 0.02 -5.14 12.63
C ARG A 49 -0.09 -4.11 11.52
N LYS A 50 0.95 -3.27 11.39
CA LYS A 50 0.95 -2.25 10.33
C LYS A 50 1.09 -2.87 8.95
N LEU A 51 1.89 -3.93 8.83
CA LEU A 51 2.01 -4.65 7.57
C LEU A 51 0.69 -5.29 7.17
N GLU A 52 -0.07 -5.79 8.12
CA GLU A 52 -1.40 -6.33 7.84
C GLU A 52 -2.32 -5.23 7.30
N THR A 53 -2.28 -4.06 7.92
CA THR A 53 -3.07 -2.92 7.46
C THR A 53 -2.70 -2.55 6.02
N LEU A 54 -1.40 -2.49 5.73
CA LEU A 54 -0.92 -2.18 4.38
C LEU A 54 -1.29 -3.27 3.37
N SER A 55 -1.24 -4.52 3.79
CA SER A 55 -1.61 -5.64 2.92
C SER A 55 -3.10 -5.63 2.60
N ASP A 56 -3.93 -5.31 3.59
CA ASP A 56 -5.37 -5.21 3.39
C ASP A 56 -5.71 -4.10 2.39
N ALA A 57 -4.90 -3.06 2.36
CA ALA A 57 -5.06 -1.97 1.41
C ALA A 57 -4.40 -2.27 0.06
N ALA A 58 -3.78 -3.44 -0.09
CA ALA A 58 -3.05 -3.85 -1.29
C ALA A 58 -1.92 -2.89 -1.66
N LEU A 59 -1.29 -2.30 -0.66
CA LEU A 59 -0.17 -1.38 -0.84
C LEU A 59 1.19 -2.05 -0.68
N VAL A 60 1.23 -3.22 -0.06
CA VAL A 60 2.45 -4.02 0.03
C VAL A 60 2.13 -5.44 -0.39
N GLU A 61 3.14 -6.12 -0.90
CA GLU A 61 3.03 -7.50 -1.32
C GLU A 61 4.00 -8.33 -0.52
N GLU A 62 3.58 -9.53 -0.16
CA GLU A 62 4.40 -10.47 0.57
C GLU A 62 5.10 -11.39 -0.43
N ARG A 63 6.38 -11.62 -0.23
CA ARG A 63 7.18 -12.53 -1.05
C ARG A 63 7.97 -13.46 -0.16
N THR A 64 8.27 -14.64 -0.67
CA THR A 64 9.12 -15.58 0.04
C THR A 64 10.46 -15.63 -0.67
N GLU A 65 11.53 -15.33 0.06
CA GLU A 65 12.87 -15.47 -0.46
C GLU A 65 13.33 -16.91 -0.21
N VAL A 66 13.73 -17.59 -1.27
CA VAL A 66 14.25 -18.96 -1.16
C VAL A 66 15.75 -18.85 -1.03
N ARG A 67 16.31 -19.33 0.08
CA ARG A 67 17.73 -19.26 0.35
C ARG A 67 18.42 -20.58 0.05
N ILE A 68 19.68 -20.49 -0.29
CA ILE A 68 20.50 -21.64 -0.64
C ILE A 68 20.59 -22.64 0.51
N ASP A 69 20.56 -22.14 1.74
CA ASP A 69 20.66 -22.99 2.94
C ASP A 69 19.35 -23.72 3.27
N GLY A 70 18.34 -23.59 2.42
CA GLY A 70 17.06 -24.25 2.62
C GLY A 70 16.09 -23.50 3.51
N HIS A 71 16.51 -22.41 4.10
CA HIS A 71 15.60 -21.57 4.89
C HIS A 71 14.87 -20.59 3.98
N HIS A 72 13.66 -20.25 4.36
CA HIS A 72 12.87 -19.28 3.61
C HIS A 72 12.64 -18.06 4.50
N ALA A 73 12.74 -16.90 3.91
CA ALA A 73 12.48 -15.65 4.61
C ALA A 73 11.31 -14.95 3.92
N LYS A 74 10.34 -14.52 4.73
CA LYS A 74 9.24 -13.74 4.22
C LYS A 74 9.70 -12.30 4.10
N GLN A 75 9.48 -11.72 2.92
CA GLN A 75 9.82 -10.33 2.64
C GLN A 75 8.60 -9.57 2.20
N PHE A 76 8.67 -8.27 2.34
CA PHE A 76 7.59 -7.37 1.94
C PHE A 76 8.15 -6.35 0.95
N VAL A 77 7.34 -6.01 -0.05
CA VAL A 77 7.71 -5.00 -1.04
C VAL A 77 6.56 -4.03 -1.19
N ARG A 78 6.89 -2.80 -1.49
CA ARG A 78 5.89 -1.80 -1.81
C ARG A 78 5.32 -2.10 -3.19
N ASP A 79 4.00 -2.12 -3.30
CA ASP A 79 3.33 -2.48 -4.55
C ASP A 79 2.54 -1.30 -5.12
N PHE A 80 3.05 -0.10 -4.93
CA PHE A 80 2.43 1.08 -5.52
C PHE A 80 3.47 2.18 -5.66
N SER A 81 3.22 3.10 -6.58
CA SER A 81 4.05 4.28 -6.76
C SER A 81 3.27 5.57 -6.53
N GLY A 82 1.97 5.50 -6.45
CA GLY A 82 1.17 6.69 -6.19
C GLY A 82 -0.27 6.33 -5.90
N VAL A 83 -0.96 7.27 -5.30
CA VAL A 83 -2.39 7.16 -5.01
C VAL A 83 -3.02 8.48 -5.38
N PHE A 84 -4.09 8.44 -6.17
CA PHE A 84 -4.83 9.62 -6.56
C PHE A 84 -6.22 9.56 -5.94
N VAL A 85 -6.64 10.64 -5.33
CA VAL A 85 -7.94 10.74 -4.71
C VAL A 85 -8.62 11.99 -5.25
N ALA A 86 -9.83 11.83 -5.75
CA ALA A 86 -10.61 12.95 -6.24
C ALA A 86 -12.03 12.84 -5.71
N PHE A 87 -12.68 13.96 -5.56
CA PHE A 87 -14.08 14.01 -5.18
C PHE A 87 -14.91 14.01 -6.47
N ASP A 88 -15.81 13.04 -6.60
CA ASP A 88 -16.51 12.82 -7.88
C ASP A 88 -17.73 13.72 -8.09
N GLY A 89 -18.05 14.56 -7.12
CA GLY A 89 -19.20 15.45 -7.24
C GLY A 89 -20.51 14.85 -6.77
N ASN A 90 -20.51 13.58 -6.37
CA ASN A 90 -21.70 12.87 -5.90
C ASN A 90 -21.54 12.41 -4.45
N ASP A 91 -20.87 13.21 -3.65
CA ASP A 91 -20.61 12.93 -2.24
C ASP A 91 -19.74 11.70 -2.00
N SER A 92 -18.96 11.32 -2.97
CA SER A 92 -18.03 10.21 -2.80
C SER A 92 -16.68 10.53 -3.43
N PHE A 93 -15.67 9.80 -2.97
CA PHE A 93 -14.33 9.93 -3.50
C PHE A 93 -14.09 8.87 -4.57
N ASP A 94 -13.27 9.22 -5.53
CA ASP A 94 -12.80 8.28 -6.52
C ASP A 94 -11.31 8.09 -6.25
N VAL A 95 -10.88 6.86 -6.09
CA VAL A 95 -9.52 6.53 -5.68
C VAL A 95 -8.87 5.65 -6.72
N ASP A 96 -7.62 5.97 -7.03
CA ASP A 96 -6.86 5.17 -7.99
C ASP A 96 -5.45 4.95 -7.45
N VAL A 97 -5.02 3.69 -7.46
CA VAL A 97 -3.70 3.29 -6.99
C VAL A 97 -2.84 2.97 -8.20
N VAL A 98 -1.68 3.62 -8.27
CA VAL A 98 -0.74 3.40 -9.36
C VAL A 98 0.21 2.28 -8.98
N ARG A 99 0.26 1.23 -9.81
CA ARG A 99 1.15 0.10 -9.61
C ARG A 99 2.43 0.29 -10.41
N HIS A 100 3.35 -0.65 -10.25
CA HIS A 100 4.69 -0.54 -10.84
C HIS A 100 4.73 -0.49 -12.37
N GLU A 101 3.78 -1.10 -13.04
CA GLU A 101 3.85 -1.24 -14.48
C GLU A 101 3.50 0.02 -15.24
N GLU A 102 3.03 1.05 -14.55
CA GLU A 102 2.62 2.29 -15.20
C GLU A 102 3.32 3.49 -14.59
N SER A 103 3.57 4.49 -15.41
CA SER A 103 4.09 5.73 -14.86
C SER A 103 2.96 6.47 -14.14
N PRO A 104 3.27 7.20 -13.07
CA PRO A 104 2.27 8.00 -12.40
C PRO A 104 1.61 9.03 -13.32
N ASP A 105 2.35 9.58 -14.27
CA ASP A 105 1.80 10.58 -15.20
C ASP A 105 0.73 9.98 -16.10
N GLU A 106 0.97 8.80 -16.64
CA GLU A 106 0.01 8.12 -17.49
C GLU A 106 -1.26 7.76 -16.73
N ARG A 107 -1.06 7.27 -15.53
CA ARG A 107 -2.18 6.87 -14.69
C ARG A 107 -3.00 8.08 -14.26
N LEU A 108 -2.33 9.17 -13.92
CA LEU A 108 -2.99 10.41 -13.54
C LEU A 108 -3.86 10.93 -14.67
N ALA A 109 -3.34 10.89 -15.90
CA ALA A 109 -4.09 11.35 -17.06
C ALA A 109 -5.37 10.54 -17.24
N ARG A 110 -5.30 9.22 -17.11
CA ARG A 110 -6.49 8.37 -17.23
C ARG A 110 -7.47 8.60 -16.09
N PHE A 111 -6.95 8.73 -14.88
CA PHE A 111 -7.77 9.00 -13.71
C PHE A 111 -8.53 10.31 -13.87
N TRP A 112 -7.82 11.34 -14.30
CA TRP A 112 -8.41 12.65 -14.50
C TRP A 112 -9.47 12.64 -15.60
N SER A 113 -9.20 11.92 -16.69
CA SER A 113 -10.17 11.78 -17.78
C SER A 113 -11.47 11.15 -17.28
N ARG A 114 -11.35 10.11 -16.47
CA ARG A 114 -12.51 9.43 -15.92
C ARG A 114 -13.33 10.36 -15.03
N ILE A 115 -12.66 11.12 -14.18
CA ILE A 115 -13.32 12.06 -13.29
C ILE A 115 -14.02 13.16 -14.11
N SER A 116 -13.35 13.67 -15.14
CA SER A 116 -13.92 14.73 -15.97
C SER A 116 -15.17 14.28 -16.71
N GLU A 117 -15.26 13.04 -17.09
CA GLU A 117 -16.43 12.51 -17.76
C GLU A 117 -17.64 12.44 -16.83
N GLU A 118 -17.42 12.31 -15.56
CA GLU A 118 -18.50 12.22 -14.57
C GLU A 118 -18.98 13.59 -14.08
N LEU A 119 -18.23 14.61 -14.37
CA LEU A 119 -18.59 15.96 -14.01
C LEU A 119 -19.39 16.63 -15.14
#